data_ecfcb867846e65ea3fba39e850539e34
#
_entry.id   ecfcb867846e65ea3fba39e850539e34
#
_cell.length_a   1.000
_cell.length_b   1.000
_cell.length_c   1.000
_cell.angle_alpha   90.00
_cell.angle_beta   90.00
_cell.angle_gamma   90.00
#
_symmetry.space_group_name_H-M   'P 1'
#
loop_
_entity.id
_entity.type
_entity.pdbx_description
1 polymer ?
#
loop_
_entity_poly.entity_id
_entity_poly.type
_entity_poly.pdbx_seq_one_letter_code
_entity_poly.pdbx_strand_id
1 'polypeptide(L)'
;MKTTTIALLALGFLGACADPVAPPSSPAGVVVAHLTVTSASFAPGSAIPIDQTCDGKNASPALTWSAPPEGTKSLVVVVDDLDSSPPEYTHWLVYDLPPGMTKLPEGFEPVGGPNADLTGGNASVGLNDFENTRYDGPCPPKERMVHRYRFRVLALDATLGLPTGADRSTLDRAMNGHVLGEGVLKGAFAH
;
A
#
# COMPACT_ATOMS: atom_id res chain seq x y z
N MET A 1 78.14 -47.21 34.89
CA MET A 1 77.18 -47.29 33.83
C MET A 1 75.85 -46.82 34.38
N LYS A 2 75.39 -45.62 34.03
CA LYS A 2 74.13 -45.01 34.49
C LYS A 2 73.13 -45.10 33.36
N THR A 3 72.07 -45.85 33.54
CA THR A 3 70.97 -46.00 32.60
C THR A 3 69.91 -44.88 32.85
N THR A 4 69.70 -43.99 31.85
CA THR A 4 68.72 -42.91 31.92
C THR A 4 67.44 -43.40 31.23
N THR A 5 66.34 -43.50 32.02
CA THR A 5 65.03 -43.89 31.55
C THR A 5 64.31 -42.62 31.06
N ILE A 6 63.93 -42.55 29.81
CA ILE A 6 63.13 -41.44 29.20
C ILE A 6 61.66 -41.81 29.34
N ALA A 7 60.90 -41.01 30.07
CA ALA A 7 59.45 -41.13 30.17
C ALA A 7 58.80 -40.37 29.01
N LEU A 8 58.01 -41.02 28.13
CA LEU A 8 57.22 -40.45 27.08
C LEU A 8 55.89 -39.93 27.67
N LEU A 9 55.67 -38.62 27.68
CA LEU A 9 54.39 -38.04 28.01
C LEU A 9 53.51 -38.03 26.70
N ALA A 10 52.41 -38.78 26.72
CA ALA A 10 51.40 -38.71 25.66
C ALA A 10 50.44 -37.55 25.94
N LEU A 11 50.49 -36.52 25.12
CA LEU A 11 49.48 -35.43 25.11
C LEU A 11 48.22 -35.95 24.39
N GLY A 12 47.14 -36.16 25.14
CA GLY A 12 45.84 -36.46 24.57
C GLY A 12 45.19 -35.16 24.02
N PHE A 13 44.98 -35.11 22.72
CA PHE A 13 44.16 -34.09 22.08
C PHE A 13 42.67 -34.40 22.31
N LEU A 14 42.01 -33.64 23.18
CA LEU A 14 40.56 -33.59 23.26
C LEU A 14 40.05 -32.78 22.06
N GLY A 15 39.59 -33.46 21.01
CA GLY A 15 38.88 -32.87 19.89
C GLY A 15 37.49 -32.40 20.38
N ALA A 16 37.30 -31.09 20.52
CA ALA A 16 35.98 -30.50 20.70
C ALA A 16 35.23 -30.63 19.36
N CYS A 17 34.22 -31.52 19.33
CA CYS A 17 33.24 -31.50 18.24
C CYS A 17 32.47 -30.19 18.32
N ALA A 18 32.72 -29.24 17.42
CA ALA A 18 31.89 -28.08 17.24
C ALA A 18 30.58 -28.55 16.59
N ASP A 19 29.45 -28.32 17.24
CA ASP A 19 28.14 -28.55 16.65
C ASP A 19 28.01 -27.73 15.39
N PRO A 20 27.42 -28.27 14.29
CA PRO A 20 27.19 -27.51 13.08
C PRO A 20 26.22 -26.37 13.39
N VAL A 21 26.70 -25.13 13.24
CA VAL A 21 25.86 -23.92 13.31
C VAL A 21 24.82 -24.05 12.21
N ALA A 22 23.55 -24.14 12.62
CA ALA A 22 22.43 -24.13 11.67
C ALA A 22 22.51 -22.84 10.79
N PRO A 23 22.32 -22.93 9.47
CA PRO A 23 22.31 -21.75 8.63
C PRO A 23 21.22 -20.77 9.12
N PRO A 24 21.47 -19.46 9.08
CA PRO A 24 20.47 -18.48 9.47
C PRO A 24 19.20 -18.72 8.65
N SER A 25 18.07 -18.91 9.35
CA SER A 25 16.76 -18.99 8.69
C SER A 25 16.56 -17.71 7.87
N SER A 26 16.31 -17.87 6.56
CA SER A 26 15.90 -16.74 5.73
C SER A 26 14.74 -16.01 6.41
N PRO A 27 14.72 -14.66 6.42
CA PRO A 27 13.58 -13.94 6.97
C PRO A 27 12.32 -14.44 6.26
N ALA A 28 11.32 -14.87 7.04
CA ALA A 28 10.03 -15.26 6.50
C ALA A 28 9.54 -14.10 5.64
N GLY A 29 9.32 -14.35 4.35
CA GLY A 29 8.78 -13.32 3.46
C GLY A 29 7.50 -12.76 4.07
N VAL A 30 7.40 -11.44 4.17
CA VAL A 30 6.19 -10.80 4.68
C VAL A 30 5.04 -11.19 3.76
N VAL A 31 4.14 -12.04 4.27
CA VAL A 31 2.93 -12.41 3.54
C VAL A 31 1.96 -11.24 3.65
N VAL A 32 1.83 -10.47 2.59
CA VAL A 32 0.85 -9.37 2.50
C VAL A 32 -0.55 -9.98 2.42
N ALA A 33 -1.42 -9.64 3.37
CA ALA A 33 -2.79 -10.13 3.39
C ALA A 33 -3.59 -9.56 2.21
N HIS A 34 -4.49 -10.39 1.63
CA HIS A 34 -5.36 -9.92 0.57
C HIS A 34 -6.63 -9.26 1.15
N LEU A 35 -6.88 -8.00 0.76
CA LEU A 35 -8.13 -7.29 1.02
C LEU A 35 -9.05 -7.40 -0.19
N THR A 36 -10.33 -7.71 0.04
CA THR A 36 -11.34 -7.63 -1.02
C THR A 36 -11.84 -6.20 -1.10
N VAL A 37 -11.62 -5.53 -2.25
CA VAL A 37 -12.09 -4.15 -2.49
C VAL A 37 -13.21 -4.17 -3.50
N THR A 38 -14.31 -3.49 -3.20
CA THR A 38 -15.50 -3.36 -4.05
C THR A 38 -15.99 -1.92 -4.10
N SER A 39 -16.85 -1.61 -5.06
CA SER A 39 -17.56 -0.34 -5.16
C SER A 39 -19.04 -0.59 -5.42
N ALA A 40 -19.90 0.26 -4.86
CA ALA A 40 -21.31 0.29 -5.24
C ALA A 40 -21.53 0.99 -6.60
N SER A 41 -20.55 1.79 -7.07
CA SER A 41 -20.65 2.55 -8.30
C SER A 41 -20.38 1.72 -9.55
N PHE A 42 -19.47 0.72 -9.48
CA PHE A 42 -19.12 -0.15 -10.62
C PHE A 42 -18.57 -1.51 -10.17
N ALA A 43 -18.77 -2.52 -11.01
CA ALA A 43 -18.24 -3.87 -10.78
C ALA A 43 -16.74 -3.95 -11.19
N PRO A 44 -15.96 -4.92 -10.65
CA PRO A 44 -14.57 -5.12 -11.06
C PRO A 44 -14.42 -5.29 -12.57
N GLY A 45 -13.56 -4.49 -13.19
CA GLY A 45 -13.27 -4.49 -14.62
C GLY A 45 -14.33 -3.83 -15.52
N SER A 46 -15.43 -3.33 -14.95
CA SER A 46 -16.46 -2.64 -15.73
C SER A 46 -16.17 -1.15 -15.92
N ALA A 47 -17.02 -0.47 -16.70
CA ALA A 47 -16.92 0.97 -16.92
C ALA A 47 -17.15 1.74 -15.62
N ILE A 48 -16.30 2.74 -15.37
CA ILE A 48 -16.47 3.72 -14.30
C ILE A 48 -17.57 4.69 -14.73
N PRO A 49 -18.62 4.93 -13.91
CA PRO A 49 -19.70 5.85 -14.24
C PRO A 49 -19.19 7.28 -14.45
N ILE A 50 -19.89 8.03 -15.30
CA ILE A 50 -19.48 9.38 -15.70
C ILE A 50 -19.37 10.35 -14.52
N ASP A 51 -20.19 10.19 -13.49
CA ASP A 51 -20.14 11.03 -12.27
C ASP A 51 -18.82 10.95 -11.52
N GLN A 52 -18.07 9.84 -11.70
CA GLN A 52 -16.75 9.65 -11.10
C GLN A 52 -15.60 10.06 -12.02
N THR A 53 -15.88 10.70 -13.15
CA THR A 53 -14.89 11.09 -14.16
C THR A 53 -14.88 12.61 -14.39
N CYS A 54 -13.90 13.10 -15.14
CA CYS A 54 -13.82 14.52 -15.48
C CYS A 54 -14.98 15.02 -16.40
N ASP A 55 -15.73 14.10 -17.01
CA ASP A 55 -16.91 14.42 -17.82
C ASP A 55 -18.18 14.59 -16.97
N GLY A 56 -18.13 14.23 -15.68
CA GLY A 56 -19.24 14.32 -14.74
C GLY A 56 -18.95 15.19 -13.53
N LYS A 57 -19.34 14.70 -12.34
CA LYS A 57 -19.16 15.43 -11.08
C LYS A 57 -17.73 15.41 -10.55
N ASN A 58 -16.88 14.56 -11.11
CA ASN A 58 -15.52 14.33 -10.64
C ASN A 58 -15.48 13.88 -9.16
N ALA A 59 -16.50 13.11 -8.73
CA ALA A 59 -16.61 12.62 -7.35
C ALA A 59 -15.89 11.28 -7.21
N SER A 60 -15.14 11.06 -6.13
CA SER A 60 -14.55 9.76 -5.85
C SER A 60 -15.65 8.69 -5.70
N PRO A 61 -15.46 7.47 -6.21
CA PRO A 61 -16.47 6.41 -6.03
C PRO A 61 -16.55 5.98 -4.57
N ALA A 62 -17.73 5.51 -4.15
CA ALA A 62 -17.85 4.80 -2.89
C ALA A 62 -17.01 3.51 -2.95
N LEU A 63 -16.16 3.29 -1.96
CA LEU A 63 -15.33 2.10 -1.83
C LEU A 63 -15.68 1.34 -0.55
N THR A 64 -15.61 0.02 -0.60
CA THR A 64 -15.74 -0.86 0.56
C THR A 64 -14.67 -1.93 0.49
N TRP A 65 -14.11 -2.31 1.64
CA TRP A 65 -13.11 -3.38 1.72
C TRP A 65 -13.31 -4.28 2.93
N SER A 66 -12.76 -5.49 2.86
CA SER A 66 -12.77 -6.43 3.99
C SER A 66 -11.99 -5.89 5.17
N ALA A 67 -12.24 -6.44 6.38
CA ALA A 67 -11.51 -6.03 7.59
C ALA A 67 -9.99 -6.09 7.35
N PRO A 68 -9.25 -5.02 7.70
CA PRO A 68 -7.80 -5.01 7.64
C PRO A 68 -7.19 -6.07 8.58
N PRO A 69 -5.98 -6.59 8.29
CA PRO A 69 -5.30 -7.55 9.14
C PRO A 69 -4.97 -6.98 10.52
N GLU A 70 -4.79 -7.87 11.50
CA GLU A 70 -4.34 -7.48 12.83
C GLU A 70 -2.99 -6.75 12.76
N GLY A 71 -2.80 -5.78 13.64
CA GLY A 71 -1.61 -4.92 13.65
C GLY A 71 -1.69 -3.70 12.76
N THR A 72 -2.77 -3.55 11.96
CA THR A 72 -2.98 -2.35 11.14
C THR A 72 -3.10 -1.11 12.02
N LYS A 73 -2.33 -0.08 11.70
CA LYS A 73 -2.34 1.23 12.38
C LYS A 73 -2.91 2.34 11.51
N SER A 74 -2.78 2.23 10.19
CA SER A 74 -3.39 3.16 9.24
C SER A 74 -3.75 2.47 7.93
N LEU A 75 -4.58 3.13 7.12
CA LEU A 75 -4.92 2.71 5.78
C LEU A 75 -4.55 3.80 4.78
N VAL A 76 -4.25 3.36 3.56
CA VAL A 76 -3.93 4.23 2.42
C VAL A 76 -4.80 3.84 1.25
N VAL A 77 -5.31 4.84 0.51
CA VAL A 77 -5.98 4.65 -0.78
C VAL A 77 -5.16 5.35 -1.86
N VAL A 78 -4.90 4.63 -2.93
CA VAL A 78 -4.18 5.12 -4.12
C VAL A 78 -4.99 4.81 -5.36
N VAL A 79 -5.18 5.79 -6.22
CA VAL A 79 -5.84 5.61 -7.53
C VAL A 79 -4.88 6.01 -8.63
N ASP A 80 -4.64 5.07 -9.55
CA ASP A 80 -3.71 5.23 -10.66
C ASP A 80 -4.38 4.91 -12.00
N ASP A 81 -4.00 5.63 -13.06
CA ASP A 81 -4.21 5.26 -14.45
C ASP A 81 -3.06 4.36 -14.93
N LEU A 82 -3.38 3.13 -15.30
CA LEU A 82 -2.38 2.12 -15.71
C LEU A 82 -1.97 2.26 -17.18
N ASP A 83 -2.73 2.98 -17.98
CA ASP A 83 -2.54 3.10 -19.42
C ASP A 83 -2.10 4.52 -19.85
N SER A 84 -1.81 5.37 -18.88
CA SER A 84 -1.24 6.71 -19.07
C SER A 84 0.21 6.66 -19.59
N SER A 85 0.69 7.78 -20.11
CA SER A 85 2.10 7.98 -20.48
C SER A 85 2.64 9.25 -19.82
N PRO A 86 3.55 9.14 -18.82
CA PRO A 86 4.13 7.91 -18.25
C PRO A 86 3.09 7.03 -17.55
N PRO A 87 3.37 5.72 -17.38
CA PRO A 87 2.44 4.79 -16.72
C PRO A 87 2.30 5.11 -15.23
N GLU A 88 1.15 4.67 -14.67
CA GLU A 88 0.79 4.88 -13.25
C GLU A 88 0.61 6.36 -12.88
N TYR A 89 -0.04 7.12 -13.78
CA TYR A 89 -0.44 8.49 -13.48
C TYR A 89 -1.40 8.52 -12.29
N THR A 90 -1.00 9.23 -11.24
CA THR A 90 -1.71 9.22 -9.96
C THR A 90 -2.90 10.18 -9.97
N HIS A 91 -4.08 9.65 -9.71
CA HIS A 91 -5.34 10.39 -9.67
C HIS A 91 -5.75 10.79 -8.25
N TRP A 92 -5.36 10.00 -7.24
CA TRP A 92 -5.74 10.25 -5.85
C TRP A 92 -4.82 9.55 -4.86
N LEU A 93 -4.48 10.26 -3.79
CA LEU A 93 -3.72 9.75 -2.64
C LEU A 93 -4.44 10.16 -1.37
N VAL A 94 -4.83 9.19 -0.55
CA VAL A 94 -5.34 9.41 0.81
C VAL A 94 -4.58 8.50 1.76
N TYR A 95 -4.07 9.03 2.84
CA TYR A 95 -3.26 8.27 3.80
C TYR A 95 -3.62 8.64 5.25
N ASP A 96 -3.12 7.82 6.17
CA ASP A 96 -3.42 7.90 7.60
C ASP A 96 -4.93 7.80 7.92
N LEU A 97 -5.67 7.05 7.06
CA LEU A 97 -7.05 6.70 7.37
C LEU A 97 -7.10 5.78 8.61
N PRO A 98 -8.13 5.90 9.47
CA PRO A 98 -8.28 5.07 10.67
C PRO A 98 -8.22 3.57 10.37
N PRO A 99 -7.50 2.76 11.19
CA PRO A 99 -7.28 1.34 10.92
C PRO A 99 -8.55 0.48 10.92
N GLY A 100 -9.60 0.92 11.63
CA GLY A 100 -10.89 0.23 11.65
C GLY A 100 -11.84 0.61 10.53
N MET A 101 -11.43 1.51 9.63
CA MET A 101 -12.26 1.94 8.51
C MET A 101 -12.36 0.84 7.47
N THR A 102 -13.58 0.56 6.97
CA THR A 102 -13.83 -0.46 5.94
C THR A 102 -14.57 0.08 4.73
N LYS A 103 -14.79 1.39 4.67
CA LYS A 103 -15.48 2.05 3.56
C LYS A 103 -15.14 3.53 3.46
N LEU A 104 -15.23 4.07 2.24
CA LEU A 104 -15.31 5.51 1.94
C LEU A 104 -16.64 5.79 1.23
N PRO A 105 -17.36 6.85 1.59
CA PRO A 105 -18.53 7.30 0.83
C PRO A 105 -18.12 7.85 -0.54
N GLU A 106 -19.09 8.00 -1.44
CA GLU A 106 -18.90 8.75 -2.68
C GLU A 106 -18.56 10.22 -2.36
N GLY A 107 -17.66 10.82 -3.15
CA GLY A 107 -17.23 12.20 -2.95
C GLY A 107 -16.46 12.40 -1.64
N PHE A 108 -15.68 11.40 -1.22
CA PHE A 108 -14.93 11.45 0.04
C PHE A 108 -13.82 12.52 0.00
N GLU A 109 -13.92 13.48 0.89
CA GLU A 109 -12.95 14.57 1.11
C GLU A 109 -12.56 14.63 2.59
N PRO A 110 -11.45 14.00 3.00
CA PRO A 110 -11.07 13.87 4.42
C PRO A 110 -10.52 15.15 5.04
N VAL A 111 -10.11 16.14 4.24
CA VAL A 111 -9.53 17.39 4.72
C VAL A 111 -10.41 18.56 4.28
N GLY A 112 -11.01 19.27 5.26
CA GLY A 112 -11.82 20.45 4.99
C GLY A 112 -13.16 20.21 4.28
N GLY A 113 -13.47 18.95 3.96
CA GLY A 113 -14.70 18.53 3.28
C GLY A 113 -15.74 17.94 4.24
N PRO A 114 -16.92 17.53 3.70
CA PRO A 114 -18.05 17.04 4.49
C PRO A 114 -17.77 15.73 5.23
N ASN A 115 -16.69 15.03 4.92
CA ASN A 115 -16.33 13.73 5.49
C ASN A 115 -15.12 13.79 6.43
N ALA A 116 -14.61 14.98 6.76
CA ALA A 116 -13.44 15.15 7.63
C ALA A 116 -13.65 14.49 9.01
N ASP A 117 -14.87 14.54 9.54
CA ASP A 117 -15.22 13.93 10.83
C ASP A 117 -15.11 12.40 10.82
N LEU A 118 -15.27 11.74 9.66
CA LEU A 118 -15.17 10.27 9.54
C LEU A 118 -13.75 9.76 9.84
N THR A 119 -12.75 10.61 9.71
CA THR A 119 -11.34 10.26 9.94
C THR A 119 -10.81 10.73 11.29
N GLY A 120 -11.61 11.43 12.07
CA GLY A 120 -11.17 12.07 13.31
C GLY A 120 -10.07 13.11 13.09
N GLY A 121 -9.99 13.67 11.89
CA GLY A 121 -8.98 14.68 11.52
C GLY A 121 -7.56 14.15 11.28
N ASN A 122 -7.35 12.84 11.27
CA ASN A 122 -6.01 12.24 11.13
C ASN A 122 -5.62 11.94 9.67
N ALA A 123 -6.60 11.76 8.78
CA ALA A 123 -6.31 11.46 7.38
C ALA A 123 -5.81 12.69 6.63
N SER A 124 -4.91 12.47 5.69
CA SER A 124 -4.35 13.47 4.80
C SER A 124 -4.56 13.09 3.33
N VAL A 125 -4.51 14.10 2.46
CA VAL A 125 -4.58 13.93 0.99
C VAL A 125 -3.25 14.33 0.39
N GLY A 126 -2.73 13.49 -0.52
CA GLY A 126 -1.50 13.76 -1.24
C GLY A 126 -1.72 14.60 -2.49
N LEU A 127 -0.62 15.08 -3.05
CA LEU A 127 -0.57 15.74 -4.34
C LEU A 127 -0.64 14.68 -5.44
N ASN A 128 -1.65 14.76 -6.28
CA ASN A 128 -1.79 13.90 -7.47
C ASN A 128 -1.03 14.49 -8.67
N ASP A 129 -1.00 13.77 -9.79
CA ASP A 129 -0.25 14.22 -10.97
C ASP A 129 -0.99 15.32 -11.77
N PHE A 130 -2.20 15.70 -11.36
CA PHE A 130 -2.87 16.93 -11.80
C PHE A 130 -2.50 18.16 -10.96
N GLU A 131 -1.53 18.00 -10.04
CA GLU A 131 -1.12 19.04 -9.09
C GLU A 131 -2.25 19.46 -8.11
N ASN A 132 -3.17 18.54 -7.80
CA ASN A 132 -4.26 18.75 -6.86
C ASN A 132 -4.15 17.84 -5.62
N THR A 133 -4.66 18.33 -4.49
CA THR A 133 -4.82 17.56 -3.24
C THR A 133 -6.27 17.12 -3.06
N ARG A 134 -6.80 16.40 -4.06
CA ARG A 134 -8.17 15.88 -4.10
C ARG A 134 -8.22 14.67 -5.04
N TYR A 135 -9.40 14.06 -5.16
CA TYR A 135 -9.69 13.14 -6.24
C TYR A 135 -9.83 13.91 -7.56
N ASP A 136 -9.10 13.46 -8.59
CA ASP A 136 -9.34 13.80 -9.96
C ASP A 136 -9.62 12.50 -10.73
N GLY A 137 -10.84 12.38 -11.23
CA GLY A 137 -11.34 11.16 -11.87
C GLY A 137 -10.69 10.85 -13.21
N PRO A 138 -11.01 9.69 -13.78
CA PRO A 138 -10.62 9.33 -15.13
C PRO A 138 -10.82 10.44 -16.13
N CYS A 139 -9.74 10.79 -16.85
CA CYS A 139 -9.75 11.86 -17.87
C CYS A 139 -8.72 11.54 -18.97
N PRO A 140 -8.86 10.40 -19.68
CA PRO A 140 -7.91 10.02 -20.71
C PRO A 140 -7.98 10.97 -21.90
N PRO A 141 -6.96 11.02 -22.77
CA PRO A 141 -7.04 11.75 -24.02
C PRO A 141 -8.22 11.29 -24.89
N LYS A 142 -8.85 12.20 -25.64
CA LYS A 142 -10.04 11.91 -26.46
C LYS A 142 -9.78 11.03 -27.70
N GLU A 143 -8.70 10.28 -27.72
CA GLU A 143 -8.27 9.45 -28.84
C GLU A 143 -8.91 8.05 -28.86
N ARG A 144 -10.02 7.84 -28.14
CA ARG A 144 -10.82 6.61 -28.08
C ARG A 144 -10.12 5.38 -27.48
N MET A 145 -9.03 5.55 -26.77
CA MET A 145 -8.42 4.45 -26.03
C MET A 145 -9.11 4.29 -24.68
N VAL A 146 -9.41 3.04 -24.34
CA VAL A 146 -9.94 2.69 -23.01
C VAL A 146 -8.75 2.65 -22.06
N HIS A 147 -8.77 3.47 -21.01
CA HIS A 147 -7.80 3.42 -19.93
C HIS A 147 -8.33 2.62 -18.76
N ARG A 148 -7.45 1.87 -18.09
CA ARG A 148 -7.74 1.08 -16.89
C ARG A 148 -7.25 1.82 -15.66
N TYR A 149 -8.13 1.97 -14.69
CA TYR A 149 -7.86 2.64 -13.43
C TYR A 149 -7.80 1.63 -12.31
N ARG A 150 -6.79 1.76 -11.45
CA ARG A 150 -6.54 0.89 -10.31
C ARG A 150 -6.80 1.65 -9.02
N PHE A 151 -7.76 1.17 -8.25
CA PHE A 151 -8.06 1.64 -6.89
C PHE A 151 -7.42 0.65 -5.92
N ARG A 152 -6.39 1.08 -5.20
CA ARG A 152 -5.68 0.27 -4.20
C ARG A 152 -6.07 0.71 -2.81
N VAL A 153 -6.27 -0.26 -1.91
CA VAL A 153 -6.39 -0.04 -0.47
C VAL A 153 -5.25 -0.82 0.18
N LEU A 154 -4.42 -0.13 0.96
CA LEU A 154 -3.28 -0.72 1.65
C LEU A 154 -3.48 -0.58 3.16
N ALA A 155 -3.21 -1.64 3.90
CA ALA A 155 -3.19 -1.66 5.37
C ALA A 155 -1.75 -1.63 5.84
N LEU A 156 -1.42 -0.68 6.72
CA LEU A 156 -0.04 -0.46 7.19
C LEU A 156 0.08 -0.71 8.69
N ASP A 157 1.24 -1.21 9.14
CA ASP A 157 1.60 -1.34 10.55
C ASP A 157 2.17 -0.05 11.16
N ALA A 158 2.10 1.04 10.43
CA ALA A 158 2.56 2.37 10.84
C ALA A 158 1.53 3.44 10.50
N THR A 159 1.56 4.54 11.22
CA THR A 159 0.99 5.83 10.81
C THR A 159 2.10 6.60 10.13
N LEU A 160 1.84 7.16 8.95
CA LEU A 160 2.89 7.79 8.14
C LEU A 160 3.25 9.19 8.62
N GLY A 161 2.27 9.94 9.17
CA GLY A 161 2.47 11.29 9.69
C GLY A 161 2.93 12.29 8.64
N LEU A 162 2.67 12.01 7.35
CA LEU A 162 3.04 12.91 6.27
C LEU A 162 2.11 14.12 6.21
N PRO A 163 2.63 15.31 5.86
CA PRO A 163 1.79 16.48 5.67
C PRO A 163 0.87 16.30 4.46
N THR A 164 -0.27 16.99 4.45
CA THR A 164 -1.10 17.14 3.25
C THR A 164 -0.27 17.66 2.09
N GLY A 165 -0.46 17.09 0.89
CA GLY A 165 0.30 17.43 -0.31
C GLY A 165 1.58 16.63 -0.51
N ALA A 166 1.86 15.59 0.30
CA ALA A 166 2.94 14.67 -0.02
C ALA A 166 2.69 13.99 -1.38
N ASP A 167 3.72 13.96 -2.23
CA ASP A 167 3.64 13.33 -3.55
C ASP A 167 3.69 11.81 -3.48
N ARG A 168 3.41 11.15 -4.61
CA ARG A 168 3.41 9.71 -4.74
C ARG A 168 4.74 9.09 -4.30
N SER A 169 5.86 9.65 -4.70
CA SER A 169 7.18 9.10 -4.40
C SER A 169 7.51 9.17 -2.90
N THR A 170 7.06 10.23 -2.23
CA THR A 170 7.20 10.39 -0.78
C THR A 170 6.32 9.38 -0.04
N LEU A 171 5.07 9.19 -0.50
CA LEU A 171 4.15 8.20 0.05
C LEU A 171 4.70 6.78 -0.10
N ASP A 172 5.18 6.41 -1.30
CA ASP A 172 5.73 5.07 -1.56
C ASP A 172 6.96 4.77 -0.70
N ARG A 173 7.85 5.76 -0.49
CA ARG A 173 9.00 5.59 0.43
C ARG A 173 8.56 5.39 1.88
N ALA A 174 7.54 6.13 2.32
CA ALA A 174 7.04 6.02 3.69
C ALA A 174 6.32 4.69 3.94
N MET A 175 5.65 4.12 2.94
CA MET A 175 4.97 2.83 3.02
C MET A 175 5.91 1.62 2.93
N ASN A 176 7.13 1.82 2.43
CA ASN A 176 8.06 0.71 2.17
C ASN A 176 8.39 -0.07 3.45
N GLY A 177 8.10 -1.37 3.44
CA GLY A 177 8.31 -2.27 4.58
C GLY A 177 7.18 -2.27 5.62
N HIS A 178 6.13 -1.47 5.43
CA HIS A 178 5.02 -1.33 6.37
C HIS A 178 3.70 -1.95 5.90
N VAL A 179 3.62 -2.50 4.69
CA VAL A 179 2.38 -3.03 4.13
C VAL A 179 2.07 -4.41 4.71
N LEU A 180 0.97 -4.50 5.47
CA LEU A 180 0.42 -5.74 6.03
C LEU A 180 -0.63 -6.38 5.12
N GLY A 181 -1.36 -5.58 4.35
CA GLY A 181 -2.43 -6.04 3.48
C GLY A 181 -2.66 -5.11 2.31
N GLU A 182 -3.12 -5.67 1.20
CA GLU A 182 -3.46 -4.93 -0.02
C GLU A 182 -4.70 -5.49 -0.68
N GLY A 183 -5.55 -4.61 -1.20
CA GLY A 183 -6.67 -4.95 -2.06
C GLY A 183 -6.74 -4.04 -3.27
N VAL A 184 -7.27 -4.56 -4.37
CA VAL A 184 -7.32 -3.86 -5.66
C VAL A 184 -8.71 -4.00 -6.27
N LEU A 185 -9.29 -2.88 -6.67
CA LEU A 185 -10.43 -2.79 -7.58
C LEU A 185 -9.95 -2.13 -8.88
N LYS A 186 -10.34 -2.69 -10.03
CA LYS A 186 -10.06 -2.06 -11.33
C LYS A 186 -11.36 -1.67 -12.00
N GLY A 187 -11.35 -0.53 -12.69
CA GLY A 187 -12.39 -0.06 -13.58
C GLY A 187 -11.78 0.46 -14.88
N ALA A 188 -12.61 0.78 -15.84
CA ALA A 188 -12.19 1.29 -17.14
C ALA A 188 -13.00 2.53 -17.54
N PHE A 189 -12.38 3.43 -18.27
CA PHE A 189 -13.06 4.58 -18.84
C PHE A 189 -12.44 5.00 -20.18
N ALA A 190 -13.28 5.49 -21.08
CA ALA A 190 -12.93 6.20 -22.31
C ALA A 190 -13.94 7.30 -22.53
N HIS A 191 -13.53 8.40 -23.19
CA HIS A 191 -14.46 9.42 -23.68
C HIS A 191 -15.34 8.92 -24.80
#